data_9bfeed0b5bc1dd4a3c3aac919c9d8292
#
_entry.id   9bfeed0b5bc1dd4a3c3aac919c9d8292
#
_cell.length_a   1.000
_cell.length_b   1.000
_cell.length_c   1.000
_cell.angle_alpha   90.00
_cell.angle_beta   90.00
_cell.angle_gamma   90.00
#
_symmetry.space_group_name_H-M   'P 1'
#
loop_
_entity.id
_entity.type
_entity.pdbx_description
1 polymer ?
#
loop_
_entity_poly.entity_id
_entity_poly.type
_entity_poly.pdbx_seq_one_letter_code
_entity_poly.pdbx_strand_id
1 'polypeptide(L)'
;MTFKKWLNIVLDKGLICERYLPAVDAARSRKQFMDVVLDVNGMAFLCDMRLQGYELPYETMESEFRAYLNGRYIHSKSSISGSYTSAMYCGIDVPAEITINTTLTGLFGCHCIVNVPSNVVCQIYVDSGCDVLINVADNARCQIRVWDGGLVECNNNSNVTITRKKLGDE
;
A
#
# COMPACT_ATOMS: atom_id res chain seq x y z
N MET A 1 2.36 -1.85 -18.70
CA MET A 1 2.67 -3.30 -18.47
C MET A 1 1.41 -3.97 -17.97
N THR A 2 1.03 -5.17 -18.44
CA THR A 2 -0.13 -5.89 -17.86
C THR A 2 0.26 -6.62 -16.58
N PHE A 3 -0.70 -6.86 -15.71
CA PHE A 3 -0.48 -7.63 -14.48
C PHE A 3 0.14 -9.02 -14.74
N LYS A 4 -0.37 -9.76 -15.73
CA LYS A 4 0.17 -11.08 -16.08
C LYS A 4 1.65 -11.03 -16.49
N LYS A 5 2.03 -10.02 -17.28
CA LYS A 5 3.42 -9.83 -17.70
C LYS A 5 4.32 -9.49 -16.51
N TRP A 6 3.83 -8.63 -15.62
CA TRP A 6 4.54 -8.27 -14.41
C TRP A 6 4.73 -9.49 -13.48
N LEU A 7 3.67 -10.25 -13.22
CA LEU A 7 3.74 -11.44 -12.37
C LEU A 7 4.74 -12.48 -12.91
N ASN A 8 4.76 -12.72 -14.22
CA ASN A 8 5.74 -13.62 -14.83
C ASN A 8 7.18 -13.13 -14.60
N ILE A 9 7.44 -11.83 -14.77
CA ILE A 9 8.77 -11.26 -14.51
C ILE A 9 9.19 -11.50 -13.06
N VAL A 10 8.31 -11.25 -12.12
CA VAL A 10 8.57 -11.40 -10.68
C VAL A 10 8.82 -12.86 -10.30
N LEU A 11 8.06 -13.79 -10.87
CA LEU A 11 8.25 -15.25 -10.68
C LEU A 11 9.55 -15.74 -11.32
N ASP A 12 9.82 -15.36 -12.57
CA ASP A 12 11.02 -15.78 -13.31
C ASP A 12 12.31 -15.28 -12.64
N LYS A 13 12.24 -14.14 -11.95
CA LYS A 13 13.35 -13.58 -11.19
C LYS A 13 13.49 -14.13 -9.77
N GLY A 14 12.56 -14.95 -9.32
CA GLY A 14 12.57 -15.51 -7.97
C GLY A 14 12.42 -14.45 -6.88
N LEU A 15 11.71 -13.36 -7.17
CA LEU A 15 11.56 -12.21 -6.26
C LEU A 15 10.46 -12.44 -5.20
N ILE A 16 9.64 -13.47 -5.35
CA ILE A 16 8.63 -13.83 -4.36
C ILE A 16 9.28 -14.70 -3.29
N CYS A 17 9.19 -14.24 -2.04
CA CYS A 17 9.68 -15.02 -0.90
C CYS A 17 9.03 -16.42 -0.89
N GLU A 18 9.83 -17.45 -0.67
CA GLU A 18 9.41 -18.87 -0.65
C GLU A 18 8.16 -19.12 0.21
N ARG A 19 8.01 -18.38 1.29
CA ARG A 19 6.84 -18.45 2.18
C ARG A 19 5.53 -18.11 1.47
N TYR A 20 5.56 -17.23 0.45
CA TYR A 20 4.37 -16.76 -0.26
C TYR A 20 4.13 -17.48 -1.58
N LEU A 21 5.14 -18.15 -2.14
CA LEU A 21 5.01 -18.90 -3.39
C LEU A 21 3.79 -19.85 -3.37
N PRO A 22 3.53 -20.66 -2.32
CA PRO A 22 2.36 -21.53 -2.30
C PRO A 22 1.03 -20.78 -2.41
N ALA A 23 0.91 -19.61 -1.78
CA ALA A 23 -0.31 -18.79 -1.84
C ALA A 23 -0.49 -18.15 -3.22
N VAL A 24 0.58 -17.68 -3.83
CA VAL A 24 0.59 -17.13 -5.19
C VAL A 24 0.28 -18.22 -6.21
N ASP A 25 0.89 -19.40 -6.10
CA ASP A 25 0.67 -20.54 -6.98
C ASP A 25 -0.74 -21.12 -6.85
N ALA A 26 -1.32 -21.08 -5.65
CA ALA A 26 -2.69 -21.51 -5.40
C ALA A 26 -3.73 -20.55 -5.93
N ALA A 27 -3.38 -19.27 -6.17
CA ALA A 27 -4.29 -18.27 -6.67
C ALA A 27 -4.68 -18.56 -8.12
N ARG A 28 -5.94 -18.99 -8.34
CA ARG A 28 -6.51 -19.32 -9.67
C ARG A 28 -7.23 -18.13 -10.31
N SER A 29 -7.39 -17.05 -9.57
CA SER A 29 -8.08 -15.84 -10.03
C SER A 29 -7.35 -14.60 -9.52
N ARG A 30 -7.57 -13.46 -10.22
CA ARG A 30 -7.05 -12.17 -9.77
C ARG A 30 -7.55 -11.81 -8.38
N LYS A 31 -8.80 -12.16 -8.06
CA LYS A 31 -9.37 -11.92 -6.72
C LYS A 31 -8.54 -12.64 -5.63
N GLN A 32 -8.27 -13.93 -5.80
CA GLN A 32 -7.46 -14.71 -4.85
C GLN A 32 -6.05 -14.13 -4.72
N PHE A 33 -5.44 -13.70 -5.83
CA PHE A 33 -4.15 -13.03 -5.79
C PHE A 33 -4.21 -11.72 -5.00
N MET A 34 -5.28 -10.92 -5.19
CA MET A 34 -5.48 -9.69 -4.43
C MET A 34 -5.66 -9.93 -2.93
N ASP A 35 -6.24 -11.05 -2.53
CA ASP A 35 -6.34 -11.40 -1.12
C ASP A 35 -4.95 -11.63 -0.49
N VAL A 36 -3.99 -12.12 -1.26
CA VAL A 36 -2.58 -12.21 -0.85
C VAL A 36 -1.90 -10.83 -0.83
N VAL A 37 -2.12 -10.02 -1.85
CA VAL A 37 -1.47 -8.71 -2.03
C VAL A 37 -1.96 -7.68 -0.99
N LEU A 38 -3.22 -7.75 -0.58
CA LEU A 38 -3.81 -6.79 0.36
C LEU A 38 -3.62 -7.17 1.84
N ASP A 39 -2.82 -8.16 2.14
CA ASP A 39 -2.33 -8.38 3.48
C ASP A 39 -1.07 -7.53 3.78
N VAL A 40 -0.63 -7.57 5.01
CA VAL A 40 0.56 -6.85 5.50
C VAL A 40 1.82 -7.14 4.68
N ASN A 41 2.00 -8.38 4.28
CA ASN A 41 3.19 -8.82 3.58
C ASN A 41 3.11 -8.53 2.08
N GLY A 42 1.91 -8.63 1.52
CA GLY A 42 1.67 -8.32 0.11
C GLY A 42 1.86 -6.83 -0.18
N MET A 43 1.42 -5.94 0.71
CA MET A 43 1.67 -4.51 0.57
C MET A 43 3.16 -4.17 0.71
N ALA A 44 3.86 -4.80 1.67
CA ALA A 44 5.31 -4.66 1.80
C ALA A 44 6.01 -5.14 0.53
N PHE A 45 5.61 -6.29 -0.01
CA PHE A 45 6.16 -6.84 -1.25
C PHE A 45 6.00 -5.89 -2.44
N LEU A 46 4.84 -5.25 -2.61
CA LEU A 46 4.67 -4.26 -3.69
C LEU A 46 5.61 -3.06 -3.55
N CYS A 47 5.84 -2.58 -2.34
CA CYS A 47 6.80 -1.52 -2.07
C CYS A 47 8.24 -1.99 -2.36
N ASP A 48 8.59 -3.22 -1.98
CA ASP A 48 9.91 -3.81 -2.26
C ASP A 48 10.14 -3.96 -3.78
N MET A 49 9.12 -4.39 -4.53
CA MET A 49 9.22 -4.50 -5.99
C MET A 49 9.47 -3.15 -6.64
N ARG A 50 8.83 -2.09 -6.17
CA ARG A 50 9.09 -0.73 -6.66
C ARG A 50 10.52 -0.29 -6.35
N LEU A 51 10.97 -0.50 -5.13
CA LEU A 51 12.34 -0.14 -4.73
C LEU A 51 13.40 -0.88 -5.54
N GLN A 52 13.11 -2.10 -5.98
CA GLN A 52 13.97 -2.91 -6.84
C GLN A 52 13.85 -2.61 -8.34
N GLY A 53 12.96 -1.69 -8.75
CA GLY A 53 12.72 -1.36 -10.16
C GLY A 53 11.85 -2.36 -10.93
N TYR A 54 11.11 -3.20 -10.21
CA TYR A 54 10.14 -4.16 -10.78
C TYR A 54 8.70 -3.78 -10.45
N GLU A 55 8.42 -2.50 -10.36
CA GLU A 55 7.10 -2.00 -9.96
C GLU A 55 5.99 -2.37 -10.95
N LEU A 56 4.81 -2.64 -10.41
CA LEU A 56 3.58 -2.65 -11.16
C LEU A 56 3.09 -1.18 -11.30
N PRO A 57 2.88 -0.66 -12.52
CA PRO A 57 2.41 0.71 -12.71
C PRO A 57 1.08 0.96 -11.98
N TYR A 58 0.92 2.15 -11.40
CA TYR A 58 -0.27 2.51 -10.60
C TYR A 58 -1.57 2.38 -11.39
N GLU A 59 -1.57 2.80 -12.65
CA GLU A 59 -2.73 2.67 -13.54
C GLU A 59 -3.09 1.19 -13.79
N THR A 60 -2.08 0.32 -13.83
CA THR A 60 -2.30 -1.12 -13.94
C THR A 60 -2.87 -1.66 -12.63
N MET A 61 -2.35 -1.25 -11.47
CA MET A 61 -2.88 -1.64 -10.18
C MET A 61 -4.35 -1.25 -10.08
N GLU A 62 -4.71 -0.02 -10.41
CA GLU A 62 -6.08 0.44 -10.36
C GLU A 62 -6.98 -0.29 -11.36
N SER A 63 -6.60 -0.31 -12.64
CA SER A 63 -7.46 -0.85 -13.70
C SER A 63 -7.66 -2.36 -13.59
N GLU A 64 -6.63 -3.09 -13.20
CA GLU A 64 -6.66 -4.55 -13.16
C GLU A 64 -7.29 -5.11 -11.90
N PHE A 65 -7.25 -4.37 -10.79
CA PHE A 65 -7.64 -4.89 -9.48
C PHE A 65 -8.93 -4.29 -8.93
N ARG A 66 -9.30 -3.10 -9.34
CA ARG A 66 -10.50 -2.40 -8.84
C ARG A 66 -11.78 -3.24 -8.86
N ALA A 67 -11.99 -4.02 -9.94
CA ALA A 67 -13.19 -4.85 -10.11
C ALA A 67 -13.27 -6.05 -9.15
N TYR A 68 -12.17 -6.39 -8.46
CA TYR A 68 -12.07 -7.60 -7.62
C TYR A 68 -12.14 -7.31 -6.12
N LEU A 69 -12.33 -6.06 -5.73
CA LEU A 69 -12.17 -5.59 -4.36
C LEU A 69 -13.51 -5.40 -3.64
N ASN A 70 -14.24 -6.47 -3.38
CA ASN A 70 -15.34 -6.43 -2.43
C ASN A 70 -14.80 -6.26 -1.00
N GLY A 71 -14.91 -5.06 -0.43
CA GLY A 71 -14.54 -4.75 0.94
C GLY A 71 -13.07 -4.42 1.18
N ARG A 72 -12.27 -4.30 0.13
CA ARG A 72 -10.88 -3.80 0.14
C ARG A 72 -10.71 -2.95 -1.10
N TYR A 73 -9.99 -1.84 -1.03
CA TYR A 73 -10.01 -0.86 -2.11
C TYR A 73 -8.65 -0.55 -2.71
N ILE A 74 -8.61 -0.46 -4.04
CA ILE A 74 -7.66 0.34 -4.79
C ILE A 74 -8.38 1.61 -5.21
N HIS A 75 -7.80 2.76 -4.93
CA HIS A 75 -8.45 4.03 -5.16
C HIS A 75 -7.49 5.05 -5.78
N SER A 76 -7.97 5.71 -6.83
CA SER A 76 -7.34 6.90 -7.42
C SER A 76 -7.99 8.20 -6.97
N LYS A 77 -8.90 8.17 -5.97
CA LYS A 77 -9.65 9.32 -5.46
C LYS A 77 -9.69 9.34 -3.94
N SER A 78 -9.78 10.55 -3.40
CA SER A 78 -9.45 10.96 -2.05
C SER A 78 -10.26 10.41 -0.88
N SER A 79 -11.31 9.64 -1.05
CA SER A 79 -12.02 9.06 0.08
C SER A 79 -12.76 7.79 -0.23
N ILE A 80 -12.69 6.86 0.69
CA ILE A 80 -13.43 5.60 0.68
C ILE A 80 -14.58 5.74 1.65
N SER A 81 -15.81 5.52 1.18
CA SER A 81 -16.97 5.39 2.05
C SER A 81 -17.12 3.94 2.51
N GLY A 82 -17.23 3.72 3.80
CA GLY A 82 -17.39 2.40 4.38
C GLY A 82 -16.23 1.99 5.30
N SER A 83 -16.40 0.87 5.98
CA SER A 83 -15.41 0.33 6.92
C SER A 83 -14.77 -0.91 6.30
N TYR A 84 -13.48 -0.83 6.00
CA TYR A 84 -12.69 -1.91 5.39
C TYR A 84 -11.50 -2.25 6.26
N THR A 85 -11.03 -3.50 6.20
CA THR A 85 -9.83 -3.93 6.94
C THR A 85 -8.55 -3.44 6.27
N SER A 86 -8.55 -3.32 4.94
CA SER A 86 -7.39 -2.82 4.20
C SER A 86 -7.82 -1.99 2.99
N ALA A 87 -6.98 -1.03 2.63
CA ALA A 87 -7.15 -0.18 1.45
C ALA A 87 -5.81 0.08 0.77
N MET A 88 -5.87 0.37 -0.52
CA MET A 88 -4.72 0.76 -1.32
C MET A 88 -5.09 2.02 -2.12
N TYR A 89 -4.27 3.04 -2.01
CA TYR A 89 -4.41 4.28 -2.77
C TYR A 89 -3.25 4.38 -3.76
N CYS A 90 -3.57 4.70 -5.00
CA CYS A 90 -2.61 4.75 -6.09
C CYS A 90 -2.71 6.08 -6.85
N GLY A 91 -1.59 6.81 -6.95
CA GLY A 91 -1.51 8.00 -7.78
C GLY A 91 -2.46 9.12 -7.36
N ILE A 92 -2.58 9.36 -6.07
CA ILE A 92 -3.40 10.47 -5.53
C ILE A 92 -2.53 11.72 -5.45
N ASP A 93 -2.93 12.78 -6.15
CA ASP A 93 -2.21 14.05 -6.16
C ASP A 93 -2.98 15.17 -5.46
N VAL A 94 -2.23 16.18 -4.98
CA VAL A 94 -2.81 17.39 -4.38
C VAL A 94 -3.79 18.07 -5.37
N PRO A 95 -4.88 18.71 -4.89
CA PRO A 95 -5.18 19.02 -3.49
C PRO A 95 -5.96 17.93 -2.74
N ALA A 96 -5.87 16.69 -3.14
CA ALA A 96 -6.65 15.62 -2.55
C ALA A 96 -6.25 15.30 -1.10
N GLU A 97 -7.23 14.91 -0.30
CA GLU A 97 -7.05 14.41 1.05
C GLU A 97 -7.58 12.99 1.18
N ILE A 98 -6.84 12.14 1.87
CA ILE A 98 -7.25 10.78 2.20
C ILE A 98 -7.60 10.70 3.68
N THR A 99 -8.76 10.15 4.00
CA THR A 99 -9.12 9.83 5.40
C THR A 99 -8.97 8.34 5.62
N ILE A 100 -8.09 7.93 6.54
CA ILE A 100 -7.84 6.53 6.88
C ILE A 100 -8.96 6.03 7.79
N ASN A 101 -9.65 4.99 7.34
CA ASN A 101 -10.68 4.28 8.11
C ASN A 101 -10.45 2.75 8.09
N THR A 102 -9.22 2.32 7.81
CA THR A 102 -8.80 0.93 7.70
C THR A 102 -7.69 0.61 8.68
N THR A 103 -7.51 -0.67 9.03
CA THR A 103 -6.40 -1.11 9.87
C THR A 103 -5.10 -1.24 9.11
N LEU A 104 -5.16 -1.40 7.80
CA LEU A 104 -4.00 -1.47 6.91
C LEU A 104 -4.22 -0.60 5.68
N THR A 105 -3.29 0.28 5.38
CA THR A 105 -3.34 1.15 4.20
C THR A 105 -2.02 1.13 3.45
N GLY A 106 -2.06 0.93 2.15
CA GLY A 106 -0.94 1.13 1.24
C GLY A 106 -1.09 2.42 0.45
N LEU A 107 -0.03 3.22 0.37
CA LEU A 107 0.08 4.44 -0.42
C LEU A 107 1.14 4.22 -1.49
N PHE A 108 0.76 4.36 -2.76
CA PHE A 108 1.61 4.11 -3.92
C PHE A 108 1.59 5.30 -4.86
N GLY A 109 2.69 6.04 -4.95
CA GLY A 109 2.81 7.26 -5.76
C GLY A 109 1.80 8.34 -5.37
N CYS A 110 1.53 8.48 -4.08
CA CYS A 110 0.59 9.48 -3.58
C CYS A 110 1.34 10.75 -3.15
N HIS A 111 0.84 11.91 -3.60
CA HIS A 111 1.31 13.25 -3.20
C HIS A 111 0.12 14.00 -2.60
N CYS A 112 -0.18 13.78 -1.32
CA CYS A 112 -1.43 14.25 -0.75
C CYS A 112 -1.37 14.41 0.78
N ILE A 113 -2.46 14.92 1.35
CA ILE A 113 -2.68 14.95 2.80
C ILE A 113 -3.41 13.68 3.22
N VAL A 114 -2.93 13.04 4.29
CA VAL A 114 -3.51 11.82 4.86
C VAL A 114 -3.97 12.12 6.29
N ASN A 115 -5.25 11.96 6.55
CA ASN A 115 -5.85 12.19 7.87
C ASN A 115 -6.17 10.85 8.55
N VAL A 116 -5.63 10.64 9.74
CA VAL A 116 -5.94 9.49 10.61
C VAL A 116 -6.84 9.98 11.74
N PRO A 117 -8.16 9.65 11.71
CA PRO A 117 -9.12 10.11 12.71
C PRO A 117 -8.86 9.56 14.10
N SER A 118 -9.44 10.21 15.12
CA SER A 118 -9.40 9.74 16.52
C SER A 118 -9.86 8.29 16.67
N ASN A 119 -9.20 7.57 17.57
CA ASN A 119 -9.47 6.16 17.89
C ASN A 119 -9.18 5.14 16.77
N VAL A 120 -8.59 5.56 15.66
CA VAL A 120 -8.12 4.64 14.62
C VAL A 120 -6.77 4.05 15.03
N VAL A 121 -6.64 2.73 14.87
CA VAL A 121 -5.37 2.01 15.00
C VAL A 121 -5.04 1.44 13.62
N CYS A 122 -3.97 1.90 13.01
CA CYS A 122 -3.64 1.53 11.65
C CYS A 122 -2.13 1.31 11.41
N GLN A 123 -1.86 0.59 10.32
CA GLN A 123 -0.55 0.50 9.70
C GLN A 123 -0.63 1.15 8.32
N ILE A 124 0.34 2.02 8.01
CA ILE A 124 0.44 2.71 6.72
C ILE A 124 1.76 2.32 6.07
N TYR A 125 1.69 1.85 4.86
CA TYR A 125 2.82 1.53 4.00
C TYR A 125 2.94 2.62 2.95
N VAL A 126 4.10 3.27 2.88
CA VAL A 126 4.37 4.39 1.99
C VAL A 126 5.49 3.99 1.04
N ASP A 127 5.19 3.87 -0.24
CA ASP A 127 6.19 3.49 -1.22
C ASP A 127 7.18 4.62 -1.55
N SER A 128 8.22 4.27 -2.29
CA SER A 128 9.32 5.19 -2.65
C SER A 128 8.88 6.36 -3.56
N GLY A 129 7.70 6.30 -4.15
CA GLY A 129 7.16 7.35 -5.01
C GLY A 129 6.20 8.32 -4.32
N CYS A 130 6.05 8.22 -3.00
CA CYS A 130 5.12 9.06 -2.25
C CYS A 130 5.78 10.33 -1.67
N ASP A 131 4.98 11.39 -1.56
CA ASP A 131 5.26 12.60 -0.78
C ASP A 131 3.97 13.00 -0.04
N VAL A 132 3.89 12.68 1.27
CA VAL A 132 2.66 12.79 2.02
C VAL A 132 2.83 13.50 3.36
N LEU A 133 1.84 14.34 3.70
CA LEU A 133 1.67 14.91 5.03
C LEU A 133 0.63 14.07 5.79
N ILE A 134 1.02 13.44 6.89
CA ILE A 134 0.12 12.59 7.69
C ILE A 134 -0.29 13.32 8.95
N ASN A 135 -1.57 13.64 9.07
CA ASN A 135 -2.19 14.22 10.25
C ASN A 135 -2.81 13.11 11.10
N VAL A 136 -2.25 12.86 12.27
CA VAL A 136 -2.75 11.85 13.20
C VAL A 136 -3.46 12.54 14.36
N ALA A 137 -4.73 12.20 14.58
CA ALA A 137 -5.51 12.74 15.69
C ALA A 137 -5.06 12.18 17.06
N ASP A 138 -5.34 12.90 18.15
CA ASP A 138 -4.76 12.67 19.47
C ASP A 138 -4.91 11.22 20.01
N ASN A 139 -6.01 10.58 19.81
CA ASN A 139 -6.25 9.22 20.32
C ASN A 139 -6.04 8.13 19.27
N ALA A 140 -5.51 8.47 18.10
CA ALA A 140 -5.17 7.50 17.08
C ALA A 140 -3.78 6.89 17.36
N ARG A 141 -3.54 5.69 16.84
CA ARG A 141 -2.23 5.02 16.88
C ARG A 141 -1.85 4.60 15.48
N CYS A 142 -0.66 4.98 15.05
CA CYS A 142 -0.22 4.75 13.68
C CYS A 142 1.19 4.16 13.63
N GLN A 143 1.35 3.05 12.90
CA GLN A 143 2.65 2.54 12.50
C GLN A 143 2.85 2.84 11.02
N ILE A 144 3.86 3.64 10.71
CA ILE A 144 4.15 4.05 9.33
C ILE A 144 5.46 3.36 8.91
N ARG A 145 5.42 2.62 7.83
CA ARG A 145 6.60 2.07 7.17
C ARG A 145 6.82 2.80 5.86
N VAL A 146 8.00 3.41 5.74
CA VAL A 146 8.35 4.25 4.58
C VAL A 146 9.51 3.59 3.85
N TRP A 147 9.33 3.28 2.59
CA TRP A 147 10.40 2.80 1.73
C TRP A 147 11.29 3.94 1.25
N ASP A 148 12.57 3.64 1.05
CA ASP A 148 13.59 4.62 0.68
C ASP A 148 13.18 5.38 -0.59
N GLY A 149 13.30 6.73 -0.54
CA GLY A 149 12.74 7.64 -1.55
C GLY A 149 11.37 8.20 -1.19
N GLY A 150 10.57 7.52 -0.36
CA GLY A 150 9.29 8.05 0.13
C GLY A 150 9.49 9.19 1.14
N LEU A 151 8.74 10.28 0.96
CA LEU A 151 8.74 11.43 1.84
C LEU A 151 7.49 11.43 2.72
N VAL A 152 7.70 11.53 4.03
CA VAL A 152 6.62 11.59 5.02
C VAL A 152 6.92 12.67 6.03
N GLU A 153 5.99 13.62 6.15
CA GLU A 153 5.89 14.54 7.29
C GLU A 153 4.71 14.10 8.17
N CYS A 154 4.85 14.20 9.49
CA CYS A 154 3.79 13.82 10.43
C CYS A 154 3.68 14.86 11.56
N ASN A 155 2.45 15.31 11.84
CA ASN A 155 2.18 16.36 12.83
C ASN A 155 2.10 15.87 14.29
N ASN A 156 1.91 14.57 14.52
CA ASN A 156 1.78 13.98 15.85
C ASN A 156 2.74 12.80 16.01
N ASN A 157 3.77 12.97 16.82
CA ASN A 157 4.81 11.96 17.00
C ASN A 157 4.59 11.07 18.25
N SER A 158 3.71 11.44 19.19
CA SER A 158 3.54 10.71 20.47
C SER A 158 2.86 9.34 20.29
N ASN A 159 1.99 9.21 19.32
CA ASN A 159 1.22 7.99 19.02
C ASN A 159 1.62 7.35 17.67
N VAL A 160 2.73 7.81 17.09
CA VAL A 160 3.21 7.40 15.78
C VAL A 160 4.57 6.75 15.88
N THR A 161 4.72 5.60 15.24
CA THR A 161 6.01 4.96 15.03
C THR A 161 6.32 4.98 13.54
N ILE A 162 7.43 5.59 13.15
CA ILE A 162 7.89 5.63 11.76
C ILE A 162 9.12 4.73 11.62
N THR A 163 9.05 3.75 10.74
CA THR A 163 10.17 2.88 10.38
C THR A 163 10.51 3.10 8.91
N ARG A 164 11.78 3.37 8.62
CA ARG A 164 12.27 3.49 7.24
C ARG A 164 12.89 2.18 6.79
N LYS A 165 12.54 1.77 5.59
CA LYS A 165 13.03 0.55 4.93
C LYS A 165 13.92 0.93 3.75
N LYS A 166 15.10 0.28 3.69
CA LYS A 166 16.02 0.39 2.55
C LYS A 166 16.05 -0.93 1.77
N LEU A 167 16.55 -0.88 0.56
CA LEU A 167 16.80 -2.10 -0.20
C LEU A 167 17.76 -3.01 0.56
N GLY A 168 17.34 -4.25 0.80
CA GLY A 168 18.11 -5.25 1.55
C GLY A 168 17.87 -5.28 3.06
N ASP A 169 17.01 -4.41 3.61
CA ASP A 169 16.54 -4.54 4.99
C ASP A 169 15.53 -5.70 5.09
N GLU A 170 15.76 -6.65 6.00
CA GLU A 170 14.80 -7.73 6.34
C GLU A 170 13.68 -7.25 7.27
#